data_b479ba3a380bb0524cca03831082f4ae
#
_entry.id   b479ba3a380bb0524cca03831082f4ae
#
_cell.length_a   1.000
_cell.length_b   1.000
_cell.length_c   1.000
_cell.angle_alpha   90.00
_cell.angle_beta   90.00
_cell.angle_gamma   90.00
#
_symmetry.space_group_name_H-M   'P 1'
#
loop_
_entity.id
_entity.type
_entity.pdbx_description
1 polymer ?
#
loop_
_entity_poly.entity_id
_entity_poly.type
_entity_poly.pdbx_seq_one_letter_code
_entity_poly.pdbx_strand_id
1 'polypeptide(L)'
;MVEVMGISARSITVSTVGIVPGIRRLAEEPWPVSLAVSLHAADDELRSTLVPINKRYPLVELEAAAAEYFHKKRRRLSIEWTMMDGVNDTSEQAVKLAAIATRLRAHVNLIALNPTPLTRETASSESRIKAFARELGQRGVNVTVRDTRGRDIDAACGQLRVLAGKRGLTA
;
A
#
# COMPACT_ATOMS: atom_id res chain seq x y z
N MET A 1 15.56 3.69 17.00
CA MET A 1 15.51 4.68 15.88
C MET A 1 15.03 6.05 16.38
N VAL A 2 13.90 6.17 17.06
CA VAL A 2 13.37 7.45 17.57
C VAL A 2 14.36 8.11 18.54
N GLU A 3 14.87 7.37 19.53
CA GLU A 3 15.80 7.89 20.54
C GLU A 3 17.22 8.13 20.01
N VAL A 4 17.68 7.29 19.09
CA VAL A 4 19.06 7.34 18.58
C VAL A 4 19.23 8.39 17.48
N MET A 5 18.19 8.62 16.66
CA MET A 5 18.27 9.53 15.51
C MET A 5 17.59 10.88 15.73
N GLY A 6 16.96 11.11 16.89
CA GLY A 6 16.23 12.35 17.19
C GLY A 6 15.01 12.59 16.29
N ILE A 7 14.54 11.55 15.56
CA ILE A 7 13.40 11.64 14.66
C ILE A 7 12.11 11.48 15.47
N SER A 8 11.19 12.42 15.34
CA SER A 8 9.87 12.30 15.98
C SER A 8 9.14 11.03 15.49
N ALA A 9 8.64 10.21 16.42
CA ALA A 9 7.83 9.04 16.07
C ALA A 9 6.62 9.40 15.21
N ARG A 10 6.09 10.62 15.32
CA ARG A 10 4.98 11.12 14.50
C ARG A 10 5.33 11.29 13.03
N SER A 11 6.61 11.42 12.70
CA SER A 11 7.10 11.52 11.32
C SER A 11 7.40 10.16 10.71
N ILE A 12 7.28 9.08 11.49
CA ILE A 12 7.56 7.72 11.03
C ILE A 12 6.26 7.08 10.54
N THR A 13 6.33 6.45 9.37
CA THR A 13 5.28 5.57 8.85
C THR A 13 5.84 4.16 8.71
N VAL A 14 5.15 3.20 9.29
CA VAL A 14 5.46 1.77 9.14
C VAL A 14 4.59 1.21 8.02
N SER A 15 5.22 0.62 7.01
CA SER A 15 4.53 0.00 5.89
C SER A 15 4.46 -1.52 6.07
N THR A 16 3.33 -2.11 5.67
CA THR A 16 3.10 -3.55 5.73
C THR A 16 2.27 -4.02 4.54
N VAL A 17 2.51 -5.25 4.10
CA VAL A 17 1.65 -5.97 3.14
C VAL A 17 0.44 -6.65 3.80
N GLY A 18 0.23 -6.42 5.11
CA GLY A 18 -0.90 -7.00 5.82
C GLY A 18 -0.56 -8.17 6.75
N ILE A 19 0.60 -8.13 7.42
CA ILE A 19 0.98 -9.09 8.46
C ILE A 19 0.20 -8.75 9.73
N VAL A 20 -0.99 -9.33 9.88
CA VAL A 20 -1.96 -9.03 10.96
C VAL A 20 -1.34 -9.07 12.36
N PRO A 21 -0.58 -10.13 12.77
CA PRO A 21 0.06 -10.14 14.09
C PRO A 21 1.05 -8.98 14.29
N GLY A 22 1.75 -8.57 13.22
CA GLY A 22 2.66 -7.43 13.25
C GLY A 22 1.93 -6.11 13.47
N ILE A 23 0.78 -5.90 12.82
CA ILE A 23 -0.07 -4.72 13.00
C ILE A 23 -0.56 -4.64 14.45
N ARG A 24 -1.08 -5.75 15.00
CA ARG A 24 -1.55 -5.80 16.40
C ARG A 24 -0.42 -5.52 17.38
N ARG A 25 0.76 -6.13 17.17
CA ARG A 25 1.93 -5.84 18.02
C ARG A 25 2.35 -4.37 17.94
N LEU A 26 2.35 -3.78 16.74
CA LEU A 26 2.64 -2.36 16.58
C LEU A 26 1.62 -1.46 17.30
N ALA A 27 0.36 -1.91 17.41
CA ALA A 27 -0.67 -1.20 18.15
C ALA A 27 -0.40 -1.15 19.67
N GLU A 28 0.38 -2.08 20.23
CA GLU A 28 0.77 -2.07 21.65
C GLU A 28 2.03 -1.25 21.93
N GLU A 29 2.87 -1.00 20.93
CA GLU A 29 4.09 -0.22 21.12
C GLU A 29 3.79 1.21 21.58
N PRO A 30 4.61 1.86 22.40
CA PRO A 30 4.32 3.20 22.94
C PRO A 30 4.39 4.31 21.88
N TRP A 31 4.96 4.04 20.74
CA TRP A 31 5.29 5.04 19.72
C TRP A 31 4.08 5.42 18.85
N PRO A 32 3.78 6.72 18.70
CA PRO A 32 2.67 7.20 17.85
C PRO A 32 3.08 7.29 16.37
N VAL A 33 3.50 6.18 15.79
CA VAL A 33 3.84 6.09 14.36
C VAL A 33 2.58 6.04 13.51
N SER A 34 2.69 6.27 12.20
CA SER A 34 1.61 6.08 11.23
C SER A 34 1.70 4.68 10.59
N LEU A 35 0.58 4.12 10.15
CA LEU A 35 0.53 2.82 9.47
C LEU A 35 0.15 3.01 8.01
N ALA A 36 0.91 2.36 7.11
CA ALA A 36 0.58 2.24 5.69
C ALA A 36 0.38 0.77 5.33
N VAL A 37 -0.74 0.44 4.70
CA VAL A 37 -1.08 -0.91 4.27
C VAL A 37 -1.04 -0.99 2.75
N SER A 38 -0.13 -1.81 2.21
CA SER A 38 -0.10 -2.17 0.79
C SER A 38 -1.25 -3.14 0.49
N LEU A 39 -2.37 -2.60 -0.01
CA LEU A 39 -3.61 -3.35 -0.19
C LEU A 39 -3.70 -3.98 -1.59
N HIS A 40 -3.58 -3.19 -2.63
CA HIS A 40 -3.51 -3.50 -4.06
C HIS A 40 -4.74 -4.21 -4.68
N ALA A 41 -5.66 -4.74 -3.88
CA ALA A 41 -6.97 -5.26 -4.29
C ALA A 41 -7.98 -5.12 -3.15
N ALA A 42 -9.26 -4.97 -3.49
CA ALA A 42 -10.35 -4.73 -2.54
C ALA A 42 -11.30 -5.93 -2.41
N ASP A 43 -10.89 -7.09 -2.87
CA ASP A 43 -11.48 -8.41 -2.62
C ASP A 43 -10.39 -9.46 -2.43
N ASP A 44 -10.75 -10.56 -1.74
CA ASP A 44 -9.79 -11.59 -1.36
C ASP A 44 -9.30 -12.43 -2.54
N GLU A 45 -10.12 -12.58 -3.60
CA GLU A 45 -9.77 -13.36 -4.77
C GLU A 45 -8.61 -12.70 -5.52
N LEU A 46 -8.79 -11.45 -5.93
CA LEU A 46 -7.75 -10.69 -6.60
C LEU A 46 -6.55 -10.45 -5.68
N ARG A 47 -6.81 -10.11 -4.40
CA ARG A 47 -5.73 -9.84 -3.45
C ARG A 47 -4.84 -11.05 -3.21
N SER A 48 -5.41 -12.26 -3.17
CA SER A 48 -4.64 -13.50 -2.98
C SER A 48 -3.72 -13.81 -4.15
N THR A 49 -4.03 -13.27 -5.32
CA THR A 49 -3.18 -13.37 -6.51
C THR A 49 -2.05 -12.35 -6.48
N LEU A 50 -2.34 -11.09 -6.15
CA LEU A 50 -1.36 -10.00 -6.15
C LEU A 50 -0.49 -9.98 -4.88
N VAL A 51 -1.06 -10.36 -3.74
CA VAL A 51 -0.45 -10.29 -2.41
C VAL A 51 -0.67 -11.62 -1.67
N PRO A 52 0.17 -12.64 -1.89
CA PRO A 52 -0.07 -14.00 -1.42
C PRO A 52 -0.27 -14.17 0.08
N ILE A 53 0.20 -13.23 0.92
CA ILE A 53 -0.03 -13.24 2.37
C ILE A 53 -1.52 -13.13 2.72
N ASN A 54 -2.36 -12.67 1.77
CA ASN A 54 -3.81 -12.61 1.92
C ASN A 54 -4.44 -13.98 2.20
N LYS A 55 -3.87 -15.05 1.65
CA LYS A 55 -4.33 -16.43 1.92
C LYS A 55 -4.24 -16.79 3.40
N ARG A 56 -3.32 -16.18 4.13
CA ARG A 56 -3.14 -16.36 5.58
C ARG A 56 -3.91 -15.34 6.40
N TYR A 57 -4.02 -14.12 5.91
CA TYR A 57 -4.69 -13.00 6.57
C TYR A 57 -5.63 -12.32 5.57
N PRO A 58 -6.88 -12.83 5.46
CA PRO A 58 -7.88 -12.26 4.55
C PRO A 58 -8.21 -10.80 4.91
N LEU A 59 -8.87 -10.10 3.97
CA LEU A 59 -9.23 -8.69 4.14
C LEU A 59 -10.01 -8.42 5.43
N VAL A 60 -10.91 -9.30 5.82
CA VAL A 60 -11.69 -9.13 7.05
C VAL A 60 -10.81 -9.05 8.30
N GLU A 61 -9.77 -9.87 8.38
CA GLU A 61 -8.82 -9.85 9.50
C GLU A 61 -7.87 -8.65 9.42
N LEU A 62 -7.44 -8.30 8.21
CA LEU A 62 -6.59 -7.15 7.97
C LEU A 62 -7.31 -5.84 8.33
N GLU A 63 -8.55 -5.67 7.89
CA GLU A 63 -9.38 -4.52 8.22
C GLU A 63 -9.61 -4.41 9.74
N ALA A 64 -9.92 -5.52 10.40
CA ALA A 64 -10.10 -5.55 11.85
C ALA A 64 -8.82 -5.09 12.58
N ALA A 65 -7.65 -5.61 12.20
CA ALA A 65 -6.38 -5.22 12.80
C ALA A 65 -6.01 -3.75 12.52
N ALA A 66 -6.29 -3.26 11.31
CA ALA A 66 -6.07 -1.85 10.94
C ALA A 66 -7.00 -0.91 11.71
N ALA A 67 -8.27 -1.29 11.90
CA ALA A 67 -9.22 -0.54 12.71
C ALA A 67 -8.79 -0.50 14.19
N GLU A 68 -8.38 -1.64 14.75
CA GLU A 68 -7.85 -1.74 16.11
C GLU A 68 -6.63 -0.81 16.30
N TYR A 69 -5.68 -0.85 15.34
CA TYR A 69 -4.53 0.06 15.32
C TYR A 69 -4.96 1.53 15.35
N PHE A 70 -5.89 1.91 14.46
CA PHE A 70 -6.39 3.29 14.39
C PHE A 70 -7.06 3.72 15.70
N HIS A 71 -7.87 2.86 16.31
CA HIS A 71 -8.54 3.18 17.58
C HIS A 71 -7.55 3.40 18.73
N LYS A 72 -6.50 2.57 18.82
CA LYS A 72 -5.47 2.69 19.86
C LYS A 72 -4.54 3.88 19.65
N LYS A 73 -4.06 4.07 18.42
CA LYS A 73 -3.02 5.07 18.13
C LYS A 73 -3.55 6.43 17.75
N ARG A 74 -4.75 6.52 17.21
CA ARG A 74 -5.31 7.75 16.63
C ARG A 74 -4.34 8.42 15.64
N ARG A 75 -3.58 7.60 14.93
CA ARG A 75 -2.60 8.03 13.94
C ARG A 75 -3.11 7.75 12.54
N ARG A 76 -2.51 8.47 11.58
CA ARG A 76 -2.87 8.33 10.16
C ARG A 76 -2.74 6.87 9.72
N LEU A 77 -3.80 6.37 9.10
CA LEU A 77 -3.83 5.12 8.36
C LEU A 77 -3.85 5.45 6.87
N SER A 78 -2.93 4.86 6.12
CA SER A 78 -2.86 5.00 4.67
C SER A 78 -3.02 3.64 4.01
N ILE A 79 -3.69 3.62 2.86
CA ILE A 79 -3.77 2.48 1.94
C ILE A 79 -2.90 2.82 0.74
N GLU A 80 -1.91 2.00 0.46
CA GLU A 80 -1.07 2.09 -0.73
C GLU A 80 -1.68 1.19 -1.81
N TRP A 81 -1.90 1.75 -3.00
CA TRP A 81 -2.55 1.08 -4.11
C TRP A 81 -1.77 1.29 -5.39
N THR A 82 -1.06 0.27 -5.84
CA THR A 82 -0.35 0.30 -7.13
C THR A 82 -1.34 0.02 -8.25
N MET A 83 -1.44 0.93 -9.21
CA MET A 83 -2.39 0.90 -10.32
C MET A 83 -1.87 0.00 -11.45
N MET A 84 -2.62 -1.06 -11.75
CA MET A 84 -2.31 -2.08 -12.77
C MET A 84 -3.44 -2.12 -13.80
N ASP A 85 -3.09 -1.89 -15.07
CA ASP A 85 -4.05 -1.81 -16.17
C ASP A 85 -4.86 -3.08 -16.35
N GLY A 86 -6.20 -2.93 -16.38
CA GLY A 86 -7.14 -4.04 -16.51
C GLY A 86 -7.19 -5.04 -15.36
N VAL A 87 -6.40 -4.82 -14.30
CA VAL A 87 -6.31 -5.72 -13.15
C VAL A 87 -7.06 -5.16 -11.93
N ASN A 88 -6.58 -4.04 -11.40
CA ASN A 88 -7.13 -3.44 -10.18
C ASN A 88 -7.58 -1.98 -10.34
N ASP A 89 -7.60 -1.48 -11.55
CA ASP A 89 -7.98 -0.10 -11.89
C ASP A 89 -9.44 0.03 -12.37
N THR A 90 -10.26 -0.99 -12.18
CA THR A 90 -11.67 -1.01 -12.58
C THR A 90 -12.56 -0.20 -11.64
N SER A 91 -13.72 0.27 -12.13
CA SER A 91 -14.73 0.95 -11.28
C SER A 91 -15.22 0.05 -10.14
N GLU A 92 -15.32 -1.25 -10.35
CA GLU A 92 -15.68 -2.20 -9.29
C GLU A 92 -14.68 -2.17 -8.15
N GLN A 93 -13.38 -2.20 -8.47
CA GLN A 93 -12.32 -2.09 -7.46
C GLN A 93 -12.34 -0.72 -6.76
N ALA A 94 -12.64 0.36 -7.48
CA ALA A 94 -12.79 1.69 -6.88
C ALA A 94 -13.94 1.73 -5.86
N VAL A 95 -15.09 1.14 -6.17
CA VAL A 95 -16.25 1.05 -5.25
C VAL A 95 -15.89 0.27 -3.98
N LYS A 96 -15.30 -0.92 -4.15
CA LYS A 96 -14.88 -1.77 -3.03
C LYS A 96 -13.81 -1.08 -2.16
N LEU A 97 -12.80 -0.48 -2.80
CA LEU A 97 -11.74 0.26 -2.12
C LEU A 97 -12.28 1.46 -1.34
N ALA A 98 -13.23 2.21 -1.94
CA ALA A 98 -13.87 3.34 -1.25
C ALA A 98 -14.60 2.88 0.02
N ALA A 99 -15.29 1.75 -0.02
CA ALA A 99 -15.96 1.19 1.14
C ALA A 99 -14.97 0.82 2.27
N ILE A 100 -13.84 0.17 1.93
CA ILE A 100 -12.77 -0.16 2.89
C ILE A 100 -12.16 1.12 3.47
N ALA A 101 -11.77 2.06 2.60
CA ALA A 101 -11.13 3.31 3.02
C ALA A 101 -12.03 4.14 3.95
N THR A 102 -13.33 4.18 3.68
CA THR A 102 -14.32 4.89 4.51
C THR A 102 -14.45 4.23 5.89
N ARG A 103 -14.60 2.89 5.95
CA ARG A 103 -14.68 2.16 7.22
C ARG A 103 -13.44 2.39 8.09
N LEU A 104 -12.27 2.39 7.47
CA LEU A 104 -10.99 2.56 8.16
C LEU A 104 -10.58 4.02 8.37
N ARG A 105 -11.34 5.00 7.85
CA ARG A 105 -10.95 6.42 7.79
C ARG A 105 -9.54 6.60 7.22
N ALA A 106 -9.21 5.78 6.23
CA ALA A 106 -7.88 5.73 5.65
C ALA A 106 -7.73 6.75 4.50
N HIS A 107 -6.52 7.26 4.36
CA HIS A 107 -6.10 7.98 3.18
C HIS A 107 -5.62 6.99 2.12
N VAL A 108 -5.99 7.19 0.86
CA VAL A 108 -5.55 6.32 -0.25
C VAL A 108 -4.44 7.00 -1.04
N ASN A 109 -3.32 6.32 -1.22
CA ASN A 109 -2.24 6.72 -2.10
C ASN A 109 -2.27 5.84 -3.35
N LEU A 110 -2.59 6.42 -4.50
CA LEU A 110 -2.50 5.76 -5.80
C LEU A 110 -1.08 5.92 -6.34
N ILE A 111 -0.47 4.83 -6.73
CA ILE A 111 0.91 4.76 -7.20
C ILE A 111 0.89 4.15 -8.60
N ALA A 112 1.42 4.85 -9.60
CA ALA A 112 1.62 4.25 -10.91
C ALA A 112 2.58 3.06 -10.78
N LEU A 113 2.23 1.91 -11.37
CA LEU A 113 3.13 0.76 -11.42
C LEU A 113 4.43 1.16 -12.11
N ASN A 114 5.56 0.87 -11.47
CA ASN A 114 6.86 0.95 -12.12
C ASN A 114 7.23 -0.45 -12.65
N PRO A 115 7.22 -0.67 -13.98
CA PRO A 115 7.52 -1.98 -14.54
C PRO A 115 8.94 -2.41 -14.19
N THR A 116 9.11 -3.68 -13.86
CA THR A 116 10.41 -4.30 -13.68
C THR A 116 10.55 -5.46 -14.68
N PRO A 117 11.75 -5.95 -14.98
CA PRO A 117 11.91 -7.11 -15.84
C PRO A 117 11.16 -8.38 -15.39
N LEU A 118 10.69 -8.40 -14.14
CA LEU A 118 9.93 -9.52 -13.55
C LEU A 118 8.45 -9.23 -13.44
N THR A 119 8.00 -7.98 -13.70
CA THR A 119 6.60 -7.57 -13.62
C THR A 119 5.90 -8.02 -14.90
N ARG A 120 4.78 -8.72 -14.75
CA ARG A 120 3.93 -9.17 -15.87
C ARG A 120 2.83 -8.17 -16.18
N GLU A 121 2.45 -7.40 -15.19
CA GLU A 121 1.37 -6.41 -15.25
C GLU A 121 1.84 -5.14 -15.94
N THR A 122 0.91 -4.46 -16.59
CA THR A 122 1.13 -3.16 -17.25
C THR A 122 0.67 -2.04 -16.35
N ALA A 123 1.36 -0.91 -16.38
CA ALA A 123 0.96 0.28 -15.66
C ALA A 123 -0.34 0.87 -16.26
N SER A 124 -1.29 1.24 -15.39
CA SER A 124 -2.48 1.99 -15.81
C SER A 124 -2.08 3.32 -16.45
N SER A 125 -2.82 3.75 -17.46
CA SER A 125 -2.62 5.06 -18.08
C SER A 125 -2.90 6.19 -17.09
N GLU A 126 -2.28 7.35 -17.31
CA GLU A 126 -2.48 8.52 -16.47
C GLU A 126 -3.96 8.96 -16.42
N SER A 127 -4.66 8.88 -17.57
CA SER A 127 -6.08 9.16 -17.66
C SER A 127 -6.91 8.21 -16.80
N ARG A 128 -6.55 6.94 -16.77
CA ARG A 128 -7.22 5.92 -15.95
C ARG A 128 -6.99 6.16 -14.46
N ILE A 129 -5.75 6.47 -14.07
CA ILE A 129 -5.42 6.81 -12.68
C ILE A 129 -6.21 8.04 -12.21
N LYS A 130 -6.30 9.09 -13.05
CA LYS A 130 -7.09 10.29 -12.75
C LYS A 130 -8.60 9.98 -12.63
N ALA A 131 -9.12 9.11 -13.49
CA ALA A 131 -10.53 8.68 -13.43
C ALA A 131 -10.81 7.90 -12.13
N PHE A 132 -9.95 6.95 -11.78
CA PHE A 132 -10.05 6.17 -10.55
C PHE A 132 -9.96 7.07 -9.29
N ALA A 133 -9.02 8.02 -9.27
CA ALA A 133 -8.90 9.00 -8.20
C ALA A 133 -10.18 9.86 -8.04
N ARG A 134 -10.75 10.30 -9.17
CA ARG A 134 -12.01 11.07 -9.17
C ARG A 134 -13.16 10.26 -8.60
N GLU A 135 -13.26 9.00 -8.97
CA GLU A 135 -14.30 8.08 -8.49
C GLU A 135 -14.20 7.86 -6.97
N LEU A 136 -12.99 7.68 -6.44
CA LEU A 136 -12.76 7.62 -4.99
C LEU A 136 -13.15 8.93 -4.30
N GLY A 137 -12.74 10.08 -4.86
CA GLY A 137 -13.07 11.40 -4.32
C GLY A 137 -14.57 11.68 -4.28
N GLN A 138 -15.32 11.28 -5.32
CA GLN A 138 -16.79 11.39 -5.36
C GLN A 138 -17.48 10.57 -4.26
N ARG A 139 -16.82 9.51 -3.75
CA ARG A 139 -17.27 8.69 -2.64
C ARG A 139 -16.75 9.16 -1.28
N GLY A 140 -16.16 10.38 -1.22
CA GLY A 140 -15.68 11.00 0.02
C GLY A 140 -14.35 10.46 0.53
N VAL A 141 -13.60 9.70 -0.27
CA VAL A 141 -12.28 9.19 0.12
C VAL A 141 -11.21 10.25 -0.14
N ASN A 142 -10.38 10.50 0.86
CA ASN A 142 -9.17 11.30 0.68
C ASN A 142 -8.15 10.50 -0.14
N VAL A 143 -7.83 10.97 -1.33
CA VAL A 143 -6.95 10.29 -2.27
C VAL A 143 -5.82 11.21 -2.73
N THR A 144 -4.62 10.66 -2.87
CA THR A 144 -3.47 11.31 -3.51
C THR A 144 -2.93 10.40 -4.60
N VAL A 145 -2.70 10.96 -5.78
CA VAL A 145 -1.90 10.31 -6.81
C VAL A 145 -0.45 10.66 -6.56
N ARG A 146 0.37 9.64 -6.25
CA ARG A 146 1.81 9.85 -6.05
C ARG A 146 2.52 9.88 -7.38
N ASP A 147 3.23 10.97 -7.62
CA ASP A 147 4.15 11.05 -8.75
C ASP A 147 5.38 10.17 -8.45
N THR A 148 5.55 9.12 -9.23
CA THR A 148 6.72 8.24 -9.13
C THR A 148 7.90 8.91 -9.81
N ARG A 149 8.66 9.70 -9.02
CA ARG A 149 9.97 10.20 -9.46
C ARG A 149 10.92 9.00 -9.58
N GLY A 150 11.71 8.96 -10.64
CA GLY A 150 12.73 7.93 -10.83
C GLY A 150 12.37 6.80 -11.80
N ARG A 151 11.43 7.02 -12.73
CA ARG A 151 11.16 6.10 -13.84
C ARG A 151 12.40 5.83 -14.68
N ASP A 152 13.30 6.82 -14.77
CA ASP A 152 14.50 6.78 -15.62
C ASP A 152 15.71 6.12 -14.94
N ILE A 153 15.61 5.78 -13.64
CA ILE A 153 16.75 5.27 -12.85
C ILE A 153 16.47 3.93 -12.15
N ASP A 154 15.52 3.14 -12.62
CA ASP A 154 15.17 1.82 -12.06
C ASP A 154 15.00 1.80 -10.52
N ALA A 155 14.48 2.89 -9.96
CA ALA A 155 14.40 3.12 -8.52
C ALA A 155 13.12 2.54 -7.87
N ALA A 156 12.70 1.32 -8.24
CA ALA A 156 11.61 0.64 -7.57
C ALA A 156 12.09 -0.14 -6.35
N CYS A 157 11.26 -0.21 -5.29
CA CYS A 157 11.53 -1.03 -4.12
C CYS A 157 11.83 -2.49 -4.52
N GLY A 158 13.03 -2.98 -4.19
CA GLY A 158 13.49 -4.34 -4.50
C GLY A 158 14.30 -4.50 -5.78
N GLN A 159 14.31 -3.54 -6.70
CA GLN A 159 15.11 -3.64 -7.95
C GLN A 159 16.61 -3.76 -7.70
N LEU A 160 17.14 -3.02 -6.74
CA LEU A 160 18.57 -3.09 -6.37
C LEU A 160 19.01 -4.51 -5.98
N ARG A 161 18.12 -5.28 -5.32
CA ARG A 161 18.41 -6.66 -4.93
C ARG A 161 18.50 -7.60 -6.14
N VAL A 162 17.66 -7.38 -7.15
CA VAL A 162 17.66 -8.19 -8.38
C VAL A 162 18.91 -7.93 -9.23
N LEU A 163 19.34 -6.67 -9.31
CA LEU A 163 20.54 -6.28 -10.02
C LEU A 163 21.83 -6.78 -9.32
N ALA A 164 21.85 -6.76 -7.98
CA ALA A 164 22.96 -7.32 -7.19
C ALA A 164 23.09 -8.85 -7.37
N GLY A 165 21.96 -9.57 -7.48
CA GLY A 165 21.96 -11.02 -7.74
C GLY A 165 22.37 -11.41 -9.16
N LYS A 166 22.29 -10.50 -10.15
CA LYS A 166 22.74 -10.73 -11.52
C LYS A 166 24.20 -10.35 -11.78
N ARG A 167 24.77 -9.46 -10.95
CA ARG A 167 26.22 -9.23 -10.93
C ARG A 167 26.80 -10.25 -9.98
N GLY A 168 27.09 -11.46 -10.51
CA GLY A 168 27.80 -12.49 -9.75
C GLY A 168 28.99 -11.85 -9.05
N LEU A 169 29.03 -11.94 -7.74
CA LEU A 169 30.24 -11.80 -6.97
C LEU A 169 31.17 -12.98 -7.39
N THR A 170 31.92 -12.78 -8.45
CA THR A 170 33.17 -13.47 -8.61
C THR A 170 34.16 -12.78 -7.70
N ALA A 171 34.37 -13.39 -6.54
CA ALA A 171 35.52 -13.11 -5.68
C ALA A 171 36.77 -13.56 -6.37
#